data_00899f6d311b1720feebb6a4ce211c0b
#
_entry.id   00899f6d311b1720feebb6a4ce211c0b
#
_cell.length_a   1.000
_cell.length_b   1.000
_cell.length_c   1.000
_cell.angle_alpha   90.00
_cell.angle_beta   90.00
_cell.angle_gamma   90.00
#
_symmetry.space_group_name_H-M   'P 1'
#
loop_
_entity.id
_entity.type
_entity.pdbx_description
1 polymer ?
#
loop_
_entity_poly.entity_id
_entity_poly.type
_entity_poly.pdbx_seq_one_letter_code
_entity_poly.pdbx_strand_id
1 'polypeptide(L)'
;MLPKKMPDTPNFDIAAVIKTSTEVGGDYYDFFQQDDGSIYVVTGDATGHGMTAGMMVSITKAGLYGIPAIPTDQITNRLNRVIKNIELGTNRMALNVSYFKNGQVQFTSAGMPPAYHFISTTGEVKEILQVG
;
A
#
# COMPACT_ATOMS: atom_id res chain seq x y z
N MET A 1 9.65 1.54 10.64
CA MET A 1 8.96 0.48 9.86
C MET A 1 8.85 0.79 8.36
N LEU A 2 9.08 2.03 7.97
CA LEU A 2 9.10 2.44 6.55
C LEU A 2 10.37 1.95 5.83
N PRO A 3 10.33 1.81 4.49
CA PRO A 3 11.50 1.49 3.69
C PRO A 3 12.62 2.50 3.91
N LYS A 4 13.85 2.01 4.05
CA LYS A 4 15.03 2.87 4.23
C LYS A 4 15.57 3.46 2.93
N LYS A 5 15.19 2.86 1.80
CA LYS A 5 15.61 3.27 0.44
C LYS A 5 14.45 3.15 -0.52
N MET A 6 14.40 4.04 -1.49
CA MET A 6 13.53 3.88 -2.64
C MET A 6 14.01 2.69 -3.48
N PRO A 7 13.09 1.94 -4.11
CA PRO A 7 13.46 0.85 -5.00
C PRO A 7 14.17 1.40 -6.24
N ASP A 8 15.21 0.72 -6.66
CA ASP A 8 15.86 0.98 -7.95
C ASP A 8 15.14 0.17 -9.03
N THR A 9 14.34 0.86 -9.83
CA THR A 9 13.50 0.24 -10.86
C THR A 9 13.86 0.82 -12.22
N PRO A 10 14.27 -0.01 -13.21
CA PRO A 10 14.72 0.50 -14.50
C PRO A 10 13.61 1.16 -15.34
N ASN A 11 12.34 0.88 -15.02
CA ASN A 11 11.19 1.31 -15.82
C ASN A 11 10.27 2.32 -15.11
N PHE A 12 10.55 2.67 -13.85
CA PHE A 12 9.70 3.54 -13.04
C PHE A 12 10.54 4.46 -12.19
N ASP A 13 10.15 5.72 -12.11
CA ASP A 13 10.61 6.66 -11.10
C ASP A 13 9.60 6.69 -9.95
N ILE A 14 10.06 6.36 -8.75
CA ILE A 14 9.21 6.30 -7.56
C ILE A 14 9.72 7.30 -6.53
N ALA A 15 8.84 8.15 -6.04
CA ALA A 15 9.09 9.03 -4.92
C ALA A 15 8.02 8.84 -3.86
N ALA A 16 8.41 8.79 -2.60
CA ALA A 16 7.49 8.74 -1.48
C ALA A 16 7.99 9.63 -0.35
N VAL A 17 7.05 10.27 0.35
CA VAL A 17 7.32 11.09 1.52
C VAL A 17 6.23 10.88 2.55
N ILE A 18 6.63 10.75 3.81
CA ILE A 18 5.74 10.82 4.97
C ILE A 18 6.23 11.95 5.88
N LYS A 19 5.28 12.74 6.35
CA LYS A 19 5.50 13.71 7.41
C LYS A 19 4.55 13.38 8.56
N THR A 20 5.05 12.71 9.56
CA THR A 20 4.28 12.38 10.76
C THR A 20 4.14 13.59 11.68
N SER A 21 2.97 13.76 12.29
CA SER A 21 2.73 14.78 13.32
C SER A 21 3.12 14.30 14.72
N THR A 22 3.29 13.00 14.91
CA THR A 22 3.61 12.33 16.18
C THR A 22 4.74 11.33 15.98
N GLU A 23 5.36 10.85 17.07
CA GLU A 23 6.46 9.88 17.02
C GLU A 23 6.06 8.53 16.39
N VAL A 24 4.78 8.13 16.53
CA VAL A 24 4.24 6.91 15.94
C VAL A 24 2.95 7.24 15.19
N GLY A 25 3.00 7.22 13.86
CA GLY A 25 1.85 7.43 12.98
C GLY A 25 1.22 6.11 12.50
N GLY A 26 0.01 6.23 11.95
CA GLY A 26 -0.70 5.15 11.26
C GLY A 26 -0.37 5.05 9.77
N ASP A 27 0.25 6.08 9.23
CA ASP A 27 0.66 6.12 7.82
C ASP A 27 1.72 5.07 7.49
N TYR A 28 1.53 4.43 6.34
CA TYR A 28 2.40 3.35 5.88
C TYR A 28 2.59 3.40 4.37
N TYR A 29 3.80 3.13 3.91
CA TYR A 29 4.07 2.71 2.54
C TYR A 29 5.17 1.66 2.51
N ASP A 30 5.17 0.83 1.48
CA ASP A 30 6.22 -0.16 1.23
C ASP A 30 6.32 -0.53 -0.25
N PHE A 31 7.41 -1.20 -0.60
CA PHE A 31 7.73 -1.63 -1.95
C PHE A 31 8.20 -3.09 -1.93
N PHE A 32 7.65 -3.90 -2.83
CA PHE A 32 8.03 -5.32 -2.96
C PHE A 32 8.44 -5.58 -4.41
N GLN A 33 9.72 -5.45 -4.66
CA GLN A 33 10.30 -5.69 -5.98
C GLN A 33 10.39 -7.20 -6.24
N GLN A 34 10.06 -7.60 -7.47
CA GLN A 34 10.10 -8.99 -7.91
C GLN A 34 11.31 -9.20 -8.83
N ASP A 35 11.76 -10.46 -8.96
CA ASP A 35 12.91 -10.83 -9.77
C ASP A 35 12.72 -10.54 -11.27
N ASP A 36 11.46 -10.47 -11.73
CA ASP A 36 11.10 -10.15 -13.11
C ASP A 36 11.04 -8.64 -13.42
N GLY A 37 11.44 -7.80 -12.46
CA GLY A 37 11.43 -6.35 -12.58
C GLY A 37 10.08 -5.69 -12.32
N SER A 38 9.05 -6.46 -12.02
CA SER A 38 7.77 -5.94 -11.56
C SER A 38 7.85 -5.50 -10.10
N ILE A 39 6.90 -4.66 -9.66
CA ILE A 39 6.90 -4.14 -8.29
C ILE A 39 5.49 -3.95 -7.76
N TYR A 40 5.31 -4.34 -6.50
CA TYR A 40 4.15 -3.91 -5.72
C TYR A 40 4.50 -2.64 -4.95
N VAL A 41 3.60 -1.67 -5.01
CA VAL A 41 3.64 -0.45 -4.21
C VAL A 41 2.42 -0.47 -3.30
N VAL A 42 2.64 -0.31 -2.03
CA VAL A 42 1.58 -0.32 -1.02
C VAL A 42 1.57 1.01 -0.28
N THR A 43 0.40 1.59 -0.12
CA THR A 43 0.17 2.73 0.75
C THR A 43 -0.99 2.44 1.69
N GLY A 44 -0.95 2.91 2.91
CA GLY A 44 -1.98 2.65 3.89
C GLY A 44 -2.04 3.65 5.01
N ASP A 45 -3.17 3.63 5.71
CA ASP A 45 -3.42 4.46 6.89
C ASP A 45 -4.19 3.66 7.94
N ALA A 46 -3.60 3.51 9.11
CA ALA A 46 -4.22 2.85 10.25
C ALA A 46 -5.01 3.86 11.07
N THR A 47 -6.22 3.49 11.49
CA THR A 47 -7.04 4.35 12.34
C THR A 47 -6.35 4.67 13.66
N GLY A 48 -6.45 5.93 14.09
CA GLY A 48 -5.90 6.41 15.36
C GLY A 48 -4.42 6.78 15.27
N HIS A 49 -3.76 6.83 16.42
CA HIS A 49 -2.36 7.23 16.54
C HIS A 49 -1.68 6.46 17.68
N GLY A 50 -0.37 6.59 17.78
CA GLY A 50 0.41 5.97 18.83
C GLY A 50 0.57 4.46 18.67
N MET A 51 0.67 3.75 19.81
CA MET A 51 1.05 2.34 19.83
C MET A 51 0.11 1.45 19.00
N THR A 52 -1.20 1.64 19.12
CA THR A 52 -2.19 0.78 18.43
C THR A 52 -2.10 0.92 16.92
N ALA A 53 -1.96 2.15 16.41
CA ALA A 53 -1.74 2.39 14.99
C ALA A 53 -0.41 1.79 14.52
N GLY A 54 0.65 1.94 15.31
CA GLY A 54 1.94 1.31 15.04
C GLY A 54 1.89 -0.23 15.03
N MET A 55 1.10 -0.84 15.91
CA MET A 55 0.86 -2.28 15.89
C MET A 55 0.13 -2.71 14.59
N MET A 56 -0.91 -1.97 14.18
CA MET A 56 -1.64 -2.24 12.93
C MET A 56 -0.70 -2.19 11.72
N VAL A 57 0.15 -1.16 11.65
CA VAL A 57 1.18 -1.04 10.60
C VAL A 57 2.16 -2.22 10.64
N SER A 58 2.59 -2.64 11.82
CA SER A 58 3.52 -3.77 11.99
C SER A 58 2.91 -5.09 11.49
N ILE A 59 1.65 -5.35 11.84
CA ILE A 59 0.90 -6.53 11.43
C ILE A 59 0.68 -6.51 9.92
N THR A 60 0.28 -5.35 9.36
CA THR A 60 0.10 -5.17 7.92
C THR A 60 1.39 -5.48 7.17
N LYS A 61 2.51 -4.91 7.61
CA LYS A 61 3.82 -5.16 7.01
C LYS A 61 4.22 -6.64 7.11
N ALA A 62 4.12 -7.24 8.29
CA ALA A 62 4.43 -8.65 8.47
C ALA A 62 3.55 -9.56 7.60
N GLY A 63 2.25 -9.26 7.52
CA GLY A 63 1.32 -9.97 6.65
C GLY A 63 1.69 -9.87 5.17
N LEU A 64 2.05 -8.68 4.69
CA LEU A 64 2.48 -8.47 3.30
C LEU A 64 3.75 -9.24 2.97
N TYR A 65 4.74 -9.28 3.86
CA TYR A 65 5.96 -10.08 3.66
C TYR A 65 5.70 -11.59 3.61
N GLY A 66 4.63 -12.06 4.26
CA GLY A 66 4.22 -13.46 4.24
C GLY A 66 3.33 -13.85 3.05
N ILE A 67 2.86 -12.89 2.25
CA ILE A 67 1.99 -13.14 1.10
C ILE A 67 2.86 -13.24 -0.17
N PRO A 68 2.74 -14.33 -0.97
CA PRO A 68 3.45 -14.44 -2.23
C PRO A 68 2.95 -13.42 -3.26
N ALA A 69 3.68 -13.30 -4.39
CA ALA A 69 3.27 -12.49 -5.52
C ALA A 69 1.99 -13.06 -6.16
N ILE A 70 0.86 -12.43 -5.91
CA ILE A 70 -0.49 -12.80 -6.39
C ILE A 70 -1.25 -11.51 -6.77
N PRO A 71 -2.41 -11.60 -7.46
CA PRO A 71 -3.24 -10.43 -7.79
C PRO A 71 -3.54 -9.55 -6.58
N THR A 72 -3.61 -8.23 -6.80
CA THR A 72 -3.71 -7.23 -5.72
C THR A 72 -4.96 -7.38 -4.85
N ASP A 73 -6.08 -7.79 -5.44
CA ASP A 73 -7.32 -8.11 -4.73
C ASP A 73 -7.18 -9.31 -3.78
N GLN A 74 -6.43 -10.34 -4.21
CA GLN A 74 -6.14 -11.50 -3.36
C GLN A 74 -5.20 -11.15 -2.21
N ILE A 75 -4.21 -10.28 -2.43
CA ILE A 75 -3.34 -9.75 -1.36
C ILE A 75 -4.20 -9.05 -0.31
N THR A 76 -5.05 -8.12 -0.74
CA THR A 76 -5.93 -7.35 0.14
C THR A 76 -6.89 -8.25 0.92
N ASN A 77 -7.48 -9.26 0.27
CA ASN A 77 -8.38 -10.22 0.91
C ASN A 77 -7.66 -11.11 1.94
N ARG A 78 -6.44 -11.56 1.66
CA ARG A 78 -5.63 -12.35 2.62
C ARG A 78 -5.25 -11.52 3.83
N LEU A 79 -4.78 -10.30 3.60
CA LEU A 79 -4.40 -9.38 4.66
C LEU A 79 -5.60 -9.01 5.56
N ASN A 80 -6.76 -8.76 4.96
CA ASN A 80 -7.99 -8.50 5.71
C ASN A 80 -8.35 -9.67 6.65
N ARG A 81 -8.16 -10.91 6.21
CA ARG A 81 -8.36 -12.09 7.09
C ARG A 81 -7.35 -12.13 8.24
N VAL A 82 -6.09 -11.82 7.98
CA VAL A 82 -5.06 -11.75 9.03
C VAL A 82 -5.45 -10.72 10.08
N ILE A 83 -5.77 -9.49 9.65
CA ILE A 83 -6.12 -8.38 10.54
C ILE A 83 -7.38 -8.70 11.35
N LYS A 84 -8.40 -9.26 10.72
CA LYS A 84 -9.63 -9.67 11.42
C LYS A 84 -9.39 -10.71 12.52
N ASN A 85 -8.53 -11.70 12.26
CA ASN A 85 -8.26 -12.77 13.20
C ASN A 85 -7.40 -12.33 14.41
N ILE A 86 -6.74 -11.18 14.32
CA ILE A 86 -5.93 -10.64 15.43
C ILE A 86 -6.79 -9.84 16.42
N GLU A 87 -8.01 -9.46 16.02
CA GLU A 87 -9.00 -8.83 16.90
C GLU A 87 -8.49 -7.56 17.62
N LEU A 88 -7.88 -6.63 16.87
CA LEU A 88 -7.44 -5.33 17.40
C LEU A 88 -8.60 -4.35 17.67
N GLY A 89 -9.71 -4.84 18.14
CA GLY A 89 -10.89 -4.05 18.48
C GLY A 89 -11.50 -3.38 17.24
N THR A 90 -11.75 -2.08 17.32
CA THR A 90 -12.36 -1.28 16.24
C THR A 90 -11.34 -0.70 15.25
N ASN A 91 -10.04 -0.97 15.47
CA ASN A 91 -8.99 -0.43 14.60
C ASN A 91 -9.06 -1.04 13.20
N ARG A 92 -8.78 -0.20 12.21
CA ARG A 92 -8.85 -0.55 10.80
C ARG A 92 -7.57 -0.13 10.11
N MET A 93 -7.28 -0.77 8.97
CA MET A 93 -6.23 -0.38 8.06
C MET A 93 -6.86 -0.08 6.70
N ALA A 94 -6.80 1.16 6.27
CA ALA A 94 -7.05 1.51 4.88
C ALA A 94 -5.81 1.20 4.06
N LEU A 95 -5.96 0.62 2.88
CA LEU A 95 -4.83 0.13 2.10
C LEU A 95 -5.08 0.24 0.59
N ASN A 96 -4.08 0.74 -0.12
CA ASN A 96 -3.96 0.60 -1.57
C ASN A 96 -2.81 -0.35 -1.90
N VAL A 97 -3.06 -1.27 -2.81
CA VAL A 97 -2.05 -2.16 -3.38
C VAL A 97 -2.02 -1.95 -4.89
N SER A 98 -0.90 -1.51 -5.41
CA SER A 98 -0.66 -1.32 -6.83
C SER A 98 0.43 -2.27 -7.31
N TYR A 99 0.23 -2.92 -8.43
CA TYR A 99 1.21 -3.79 -9.06
C TYR A 99 1.54 -3.27 -10.45
N PHE A 100 2.81 -2.98 -10.68
CA PHE A 100 3.33 -2.43 -11.92
C PHE A 100 4.13 -3.49 -12.66
N LYS A 101 3.74 -3.76 -13.91
CA LYS A 101 4.44 -4.69 -14.79
C LYS A 101 4.22 -4.31 -16.25
N ASN A 102 5.28 -4.22 -17.03
CA ASN A 102 5.23 -4.01 -18.49
C ASN A 102 4.33 -2.85 -18.93
N GLY A 103 4.41 -1.70 -18.23
CA GLY A 103 3.59 -0.52 -18.54
C GLY A 103 2.11 -0.65 -18.12
N GLN A 104 1.73 -1.73 -17.47
CA GLN A 104 0.38 -1.94 -16.92
C GLN A 104 0.38 -1.79 -15.42
N VAL A 105 -0.75 -1.35 -14.87
CA VAL A 105 -0.97 -1.23 -13.43
C VAL A 105 -2.23 -2.01 -13.05
N GLN A 106 -2.09 -2.93 -12.10
CA GLN A 106 -3.22 -3.52 -11.38
C GLN A 106 -3.34 -2.81 -10.04
N PHE A 107 -4.54 -2.39 -9.69
CA PHE A 107 -4.78 -1.57 -8.51
C PHE A 107 -5.96 -2.11 -7.70
N THR A 108 -5.80 -2.19 -6.38
CA THR A 108 -6.88 -2.51 -5.44
C THR A 108 -6.82 -1.56 -4.26
N SER A 109 -7.96 -0.96 -3.94
CA SER A 109 -8.14 -0.06 -2.80
C SER A 109 -9.10 -0.66 -1.78
N ALA A 110 -8.76 -0.51 -0.50
CA ALA A 110 -9.59 -0.88 0.64
C ALA A 110 -9.66 0.31 1.61
N GLY A 111 -10.61 1.20 1.39
CA GLY A 111 -10.88 2.33 2.28
C GLY A 111 -9.92 3.54 2.17
N MET A 112 -8.98 3.53 1.24
CA MET A 112 -8.12 4.69 0.95
C MET A 112 -8.82 5.69 0.04
N PRO A 113 -8.41 6.98 0.07
CA PRO A 113 -8.79 7.94 -0.96
C PRO A 113 -8.43 7.46 -2.37
N PRO A 114 -9.08 8.00 -3.41
CA PRO A 114 -8.79 7.64 -4.79
C PRO A 114 -7.34 7.90 -5.18
N ALA A 115 -6.80 7.08 -6.06
CA ALA A 115 -5.55 7.37 -6.74
C ALA A 115 -5.79 8.25 -7.97
N TYR A 116 -4.78 8.98 -8.41
CA TYR A 116 -4.87 9.84 -9.59
C TYR A 116 -3.84 9.44 -10.63
N HIS A 117 -4.28 9.33 -11.87
CA HIS A 117 -3.43 9.07 -13.02
C HIS A 117 -3.33 10.33 -13.89
N PHE A 118 -2.14 10.93 -13.93
CA PHE A 118 -1.84 12.03 -14.83
C PHE A 118 -1.30 11.51 -16.17
N ILE A 119 -1.95 11.89 -17.26
CA ILE A 119 -1.57 11.51 -18.63
C ILE A 119 -0.79 12.67 -19.24
N SER A 120 0.53 12.55 -19.31
CA SER A 120 1.43 13.63 -19.75
C SER A 120 1.22 14.07 -21.20
N THR A 121 0.76 13.17 -22.09
CA THR A 121 0.49 13.48 -23.51
C THR A 121 -0.74 14.35 -23.72
N THR A 122 -1.73 14.29 -22.83
CA THR A 122 -3.00 15.05 -22.94
C THR A 122 -3.15 16.11 -21.85
N GLY A 123 -2.36 16.03 -20.77
CA GLY A 123 -2.53 16.86 -19.56
C GLY A 123 -3.73 16.47 -18.71
N GLU A 124 -4.39 15.37 -19.03
CA GLU A 124 -5.59 14.89 -18.34
C GLU A 124 -5.21 14.22 -17.01
N VAL A 125 -6.02 14.47 -15.97
CA VAL A 125 -5.97 13.74 -14.70
C VAL A 125 -7.20 12.85 -14.58
N LYS A 126 -7.00 11.56 -14.43
CA LYS A 126 -8.08 10.60 -14.17
C LYS A 126 -8.05 10.15 -12.72
N GLU A 127 -9.19 10.21 -12.08
CA GLU A 127 -9.40 9.63 -10.76
C GLU A 127 -9.65 8.13 -10.89
N ILE A 128 -8.89 7.35 -10.13
CA ILE A 128 -9.04 5.88 -10.08
C ILE A 128 -9.78 5.54 -8.79
N LEU A 129 -11.07 5.24 -8.95
CA LEU A 129 -11.92 4.74 -7.88
C LEU A 129 -12.08 3.23 -8.03
N GLN A 130 -11.95 2.53 -6.93
CA GLN A 130 -12.42 1.15 -6.83
C GLN A 130 -13.62 1.14 -5.89
N VAL A 131 -14.77 0.79 -6.45
CA VAL A 131 -15.97 0.53 -5.66
C VAL A 131 -15.86 -0.91 -5.17
N GLY A 132 -15.70 -1.07 -3.85
CA GLY A 132 -15.67 -2.38 -3.19
C GLY A 132 -17.07 -2.94 -2.97
#